data_cdbbb34620af29dbd7d9d5cbfe949bf7
#
_entry.id   cdbbb34620af29dbd7d9d5cbfe949bf7
#
_cell.length_a   1.000
_cell.length_b   1.000
_cell.length_c   1.000
_cell.angle_alpha   90.00
_cell.angle_beta   90.00
_cell.angle_gamma   90.00
#
_symmetry.space_group_name_H-M   'P 1'
#
loop_
_entity.id
_entity.type
_entity.pdbx_description
1 polymer ?
#
loop_
_entity_poly.entity_id
_entity_poly.type
_entity_poly.pdbx_seq_one_letter_code
_entity_poly.pdbx_strand_id
1 'polypeptide(L)'
;MSYTWKRILGLSEPFPAEHRQNFIHLFFDIAWWGVLNGSVIVFLAVYASRLGASSFQIGILTASPALINILMTFPTNVLVRGKSTFQVLRRAALFTRLFYALFIPLPILLPAQTQIWAIILITLLMNIPGTIAAVMGNAFLAEAIPDEWRGQVIGIRNALLALTSMTTSFLVGQILKTLPFEIGYMIVFALGWLGSMLSAYHLYHIKAVTPSIEESPKPLEKPTFKEIVRPDVFSGPFRSVLWIMFFFHVAVFLPNPIFPLYQVNELKLTDETIGFGTSLFWIIYFLTSTQVGSLSRKYGFKTLTGAGTVIASLATLLFTFSYQVWIYVITQIVSGIGWAINGGGLVNYLLTKVPADDRPSYLAWFNLAVNFAVLICGLVAPLITSNFGLFGSMILSVIVRFLAGIAILRWG
;
A
#
# COMPACT_ATOMS: atom_id res chain seq x y z
N MET A 1 23.35 -11.31 -20.11
CA MET A 1 21.90 -11.09 -20.14
C MET A 1 21.45 -11.06 -21.59
N SER A 2 20.56 -11.99 -22.00
CA SER A 2 20.14 -12.08 -23.41
C SER A 2 19.34 -10.84 -23.83
N TYR A 3 19.36 -10.50 -25.11
CA TYR A 3 18.68 -9.36 -25.73
C TYR A 3 17.18 -9.32 -25.38
N THR A 4 16.57 -10.46 -25.16
CA THR A 4 15.14 -10.65 -24.83
C THR A 4 14.78 -10.09 -23.44
N TRP A 5 15.63 -10.31 -22.42
CA TRP A 5 15.40 -9.80 -21.06
C TRP A 5 15.57 -8.28 -20.97
N LYS A 6 16.49 -7.70 -21.75
CA LYS A 6 16.66 -6.25 -21.86
C LYS A 6 15.38 -5.58 -22.37
N ARG A 7 14.72 -6.18 -23.37
CA ARG A 7 13.47 -5.66 -23.96
C ARG A 7 12.26 -5.79 -23.02
N ILE A 8 12.17 -6.89 -22.27
CA ILE A 8 11.09 -7.13 -21.28
C ILE A 8 11.18 -6.16 -20.10
N LEU A 9 12.40 -5.84 -19.64
CA LEU A 9 12.64 -4.91 -18.53
C LEU A 9 12.73 -3.45 -18.97
N GLY A 10 12.54 -3.14 -20.26
CA GLY A 10 12.65 -1.78 -20.78
C GLY A 10 14.07 -1.21 -20.73
N LEU A 11 15.10 -2.07 -20.61
CA LEU A 11 16.51 -1.67 -20.56
C LEU A 11 17.03 -1.40 -21.97
N SER A 12 16.54 -0.31 -22.59
CA SER A 12 16.96 0.09 -23.94
C SER A 12 18.40 0.60 -23.97
N GLU A 13 18.85 1.25 -22.89
CA GLU A 13 20.19 1.82 -22.76
C GLU A 13 20.80 1.55 -21.38
N PRO A 14 22.16 1.49 -21.26
CA PRO A 14 22.83 1.41 -19.97
C PRO A 14 22.61 2.72 -19.19
N PHE A 15 22.29 2.61 -17.90
CA PHE A 15 22.15 3.79 -17.04
C PHE A 15 23.44 4.65 -17.07
N PRO A 16 23.30 5.99 -17.07
CA PRO A 16 24.43 6.92 -17.01
C PRO A 16 25.32 6.62 -15.81
N ALA A 17 26.64 6.66 -16.01
CA ALA A 17 27.59 6.34 -14.96
C ALA A 17 27.43 7.20 -13.70
N GLU A 18 27.07 8.48 -13.89
CA GLU A 18 26.83 9.46 -12.83
C GLU A 18 25.65 9.14 -11.93
N HIS A 19 24.60 8.50 -12.46
CA HIS A 19 23.37 8.15 -11.71
C HIS A 19 23.35 6.71 -11.23
N ARG A 20 24.29 5.88 -11.69
CA ARG A 20 24.29 4.44 -11.46
C ARG A 20 24.27 4.07 -9.98
N GLN A 21 25.02 4.76 -9.13
CA GLN A 21 25.03 4.49 -7.68
C GLN A 21 23.66 4.80 -7.04
N ASN A 22 23.04 5.93 -7.39
CA ASN A 22 21.70 6.26 -6.91
C ASN A 22 20.67 5.20 -7.30
N PHE A 23 20.69 4.75 -8.56
CA PHE A 23 19.76 3.74 -9.04
C PHE A 23 19.96 2.38 -8.34
N ILE A 24 21.20 1.97 -8.09
CA ILE A 24 21.51 0.77 -7.32
C ILE A 24 20.91 0.88 -5.91
N HIS A 25 21.12 1.99 -5.20
CA HIS A 25 20.55 2.20 -3.88
C HIS A 25 19.03 2.25 -3.90
N LEU A 26 18.40 2.88 -4.90
CA LEU A 26 16.96 2.90 -5.10
C LEU A 26 16.37 1.49 -5.34
N PHE A 27 17.10 0.62 -6.06
CA PHE A 27 16.67 -0.75 -6.32
C PHE A 27 16.80 -1.63 -5.09
N PHE A 28 17.88 -1.52 -4.34
CA PHE A 28 18.04 -2.24 -3.08
C PHE A 28 17.09 -1.74 -1.99
N ASP A 29 16.84 -0.43 -1.90
CA ASP A 29 15.85 0.13 -0.98
C ASP A 29 14.50 -0.54 -1.15
N ILE A 30 13.96 -0.58 -2.38
CA ILE A 30 12.64 -1.15 -2.63
C ILE A 30 12.63 -2.68 -2.53
N ALA A 31 13.73 -3.36 -2.87
CA ALA A 31 13.86 -4.80 -2.71
C ALA A 31 13.79 -5.19 -1.23
N TRP A 32 14.51 -4.50 -0.36
CA TRP A 32 14.44 -4.72 1.08
C TRP A 32 13.10 -4.29 1.69
N TRP A 33 12.47 -3.24 1.16
CA TRP A 33 11.09 -2.91 1.51
C TRP A 33 10.11 -4.02 1.13
N GLY A 34 10.36 -4.72 0.04
CA GLY A 34 9.58 -5.90 -0.36
C GLY A 34 9.70 -7.06 0.64
N VAL A 35 10.84 -7.20 1.32
CA VAL A 35 10.99 -8.17 2.42
C VAL A 35 10.08 -7.82 3.60
N LEU A 36 10.01 -6.54 3.99
CA LEU A 36 9.07 -6.08 5.01
C LEU A 36 7.61 -6.29 4.57
N ASN A 37 7.32 -5.99 3.30
CA ASN A 37 5.98 -6.15 2.75
C ASN A 37 5.51 -7.61 2.75
N GLY A 38 6.35 -8.53 2.30
CA GLY A 38 6.03 -9.96 2.23
C GLY A 38 6.05 -10.67 3.60
N SER A 39 6.54 -10.02 4.66
CA SER A 39 6.57 -10.55 6.02
C SER A 39 5.57 -9.81 6.92
N VAL A 40 5.98 -8.73 7.59
CA VAL A 40 5.17 -8.06 8.61
C VAL A 40 3.88 -7.49 8.04
N ILE A 41 3.93 -6.77 6.91
CA ILE A 41 2.74 -6.07 6.39
C ILE A 41 1.64 -7.08 6.01
N VAL A 42 1.99 -8.19 5.40
CA VAL A 42 1.03 -9.26 5.03
C VAL A 42 0.52 -10.01 6.25
N PHE A 43 1.40 -10.37 7.18
CA PHE A 43 1.06 -11.32 8.24
C PHE A 43 0.63 -10.67 9.56
N LEU A 44 0.78 -9.36 9.76
CA LEU A 44 0.45 -8.71 11.03
C LEU A 44 -1.04 -8.85 11.40
N ALA A 45 -1.95 -8.63 10.45
CA ALA A 45 -3.39 -8.78 10.69
C ALA A 45 -3.80 -10.26 10.80
N VAL A 46 -3.12 -11.16 10.08
CA VAL A 46 -3.29 -12.62 10.21
C VAL A 46 -2.85 -13.05 11.60
N TYR A 47 -1.70 -12.62 12.07
CA TYR A 47 -1.20 -12.88 13.43
C TYR A 47 -2.19 -12.42 14.50
N ALA A 48 -2.67 -11.17 14.42
CA ALA A 48 -3.67 -10.67 15.34
C ALA A 48 -4.96 -11.53 15.33
N SER A 49 -5.39 -11.99 14.14
CA SER A 49 -6.55 -12.89 14.01
C SER A 49 -6.31 -14.27 14.63
N ARG A 50 -5.07 -14.83 14.50
CA ARG A 50 -4.66 -16.08 15.16
C ARG A 50 -4.67 -15.97 16.70
N LEU A 51 -4.37 -14.78 17.23
CA LEU A 51 -4.44 -14.48 18.67
C LEU A 51 -5.88 -14.30 19.18
N GLY A 52 -6.88 -14.41 18.32
CA GLY A 52 -8.29 -14.23 18.67
C GLY A 52 -8.74 -12.77 18.70
N ALA A 53 -8.12 -11.91 17.87
CA ALA A 53 -8.58 -10.53 17.75
C ALA A 53 -10.02 -10.45 17.27
N SER A 54 -10.80 -9.59 17.92
CA SER A 54 -12.18 -9.28 17.51
C SER A 54 -12.21 -8.50 16.20
N SER A 55 -13.37 -8.50 15.53
CA SER A 55 -13.59 -7.67 14.34
C SER A 55 -13.28 -6.18 14.59
N PHE A 56 -13.60 -5.69 15.79
CA PHE A 56 -13.31 -4.31 16.21
C PHE A 56 -11.80 -4.05 16.30
N GLN A 57 -11.04 -4.97 16.89
CA GLN A 57 -9.58 -4.84 17.01
C GLN A 57 -8.88 -4.88 15.63
N ILE A 58 -9.30 -5.78 14.73
CA ILE A 58 -8.80 -5.81 13.35
C ILE A 58 -9.23 -4.56 12.58
N GLY A 59 -10.46 -4.09 12.81
CA GLY A 59 -10.95 -2.83 12.23
C GLY A 59 -10.07 -1.64 12.61
N ILE A 60 -9.74 -1.47 13.90
CA ILE A 60 -8.83 -0.41 14.37
C ILE A 60 -7.43 -0.61 13.79
N LEU A 61 -6.90 -1.83 13.81
CA LEU A 61 -5.55 -2.12 13.29
C LEU A 61 -5.42 -1.69 11.82
N THR A 62 -6.38 -2.07 10.98
CA THR A 62 -6.38 -1.74 9.55
C THR A 62 -6.71 -0.28 9.27
N ALA A 63 -7.46 0.40 10.15
CA ALA A 63 -7.80 1.82 10.05
C ALA A 63 -6.70 2.74 10.61
N SER A 64 -5.80 2.22 11.45
CA SER A 64 -4.76 3.01 12.14
C SER A 64 -3.91 3.86 11.21
N PRO A 65 -3.39 3.35 10.06
CA PRO A 65 -2.64 4.16 9.13
C PRO A 65 -3.46 5.32 8.55
N ALA A 66 -4.72 5.05 8.21
CA ALA A 66 -5.61 6.05 7.63
C ALA A 66 -5.95 7.16 8.63
N LEU A 67 -6.21 6.81 9.88
CA LEU A 67 -6.45 7.79 10.94
C LEU A 67 -5.26 8.75 11.09
N ILE A 68 -4.06 8.21 11.19
CA ILE A 68 -2.85 9.03 11.34
C ILE A 68 -2.60 9.86 10.07
N ASN A 69 -2.80 9.29 8.88
CA ASN A 69 -2.68 10.04 7.63
C ASN A 69 -3.62 11.24 7.58
N ILE A 70 -4.89 11.09 8.01
CA ILE A 70 -5.85 12.19 8.08
C ILE A 70 -5.33 13.29 9.03
N LEU A 71 -4.93 12.90 10.23
CA LEU A 71 -4.47 13.83 11.25
C LEU A 71 -3.17 14.55 10.86
N MET A 72 -2.29 13.86 10.13
CA MET A 72 -0.95 14.35 9.78
C MET A 72 -0.84 14.99 8.40
N THR A 73 -1.85 14.87 7.52
CA THR A 73 -1.79 15.40 6.14
C THR A 73 -1.44 16.89 6.11
N PHE A 74 -2.17 17.72 6.84
CA PHE A 74 -1.91 19.16 6.87
C PHE A 74 -0.73 19.54 7.76
N PRO A 75 -0.61 19.02 9.00
CA PRO A 75 0.57 19.30 9.84
C PRO A 75 1.90 18.95 9.18
N THR A 76 1.96 17.85 8.43
CA THR A 76 3.19 17.45 7.73
C THR A 76 3.66 18.53 6.76
N ASN A 77 2.78 19.11 5.96
CA ASN A 77 3.15 20.18 5.01
C ASN A 77 3.78 21.39 5.70
N VAL A 78 3.32 21.73 6.91
CA VAL A 78 3.90 22.80 7.73
C VAL A 78 5.24 22.38 8.33
N LEU A 79 5.31 21.16 8.86
CA LEU A 79 6.51 20.64 9.54
C LEU A 79 7.71 20.47 8.62
N VAL A 80 7.47 20.18 7.33
CA VAL A 80 8.55 19.92 6.35
C VAL A 80 8.97 21.16 5.56
N ARG A 81 8.18 22.22 5.59
CA ARG A 81 8.42 23.45 4.82
C ARG A 81 9.80 24.05 5.15
N GLY A 82 10.56 24.38 4.13
CA GLY A 82 11.92 24.92 4.26
C GLY A 82 12.97 23.94 4.77
N LYS A 83 12.65 22.65 4.84
CA LYS A 83 13.61 21.62 5.23
C LYS A 83 13.98 20.76 4.04
N SER A 84 15.21 20.24 4.05
CA SER A 84 15.69 19.33 3.01
C SER A 84 14.83 18.05 2.95
N THR A 85 14.26 17.75 1.78
CA THR A 85 13.48 16.54 1.49
C THR A 85 14.24 15.28 1.93
N PHE A 86 15.54 15.19 1.59
CA PHE A 86 16.38 14.05 1.92
C PHE A 86 16.57 13.85 3.42
N GLN A 87 16.80 14.92 4.17
CA GLN A 87 17.02 14.82 5.62
C GLN A 87 15.74 14.45 6.36
N VAL A 88 14.64 15.08 5.99
CA VAL A 88 13.33 14.80 6.61
C VAL A 88 12.90 13.36 6.33
N LEU A 89 12.98 12.93 5.05
CA LEU A 89 12.63 11.57 4.67
C LEU A 89 13.48 10.54 5.41
N ARG A 90 14.81 10.68 5.41
CA ARG A 90 15.72 9.75 6.07
C ARG A 90 15.41 9.58 7.54
N ARG A 91 15.20 10.69 8.27
CA ARG A 91 14.85 10.66 9.70
C ARG A 91 13.49 10.00 9.92
N ALA A 92 12.47 10.45 9.22
CA ALA A 92 11.11 9.91 9.36
C ALA A 92 11.07 8.42 9.00
N ALA A 93 11.73 8.02 7.92
CA ALA A 93 11.83 6.63 7.52
C ALA A 93 12.56 5.77 8.56
N LEU A 94 13.68 6.24 9.11
CA LEU A 94 14.41 5.53 10.15
C LEU A 94 13.54 5.32 11.41
N PHE A 95 12.89 6.37 11.89
CA PHE A 95 12.01 6.26 13.06
C PHE A 95 10.86 5.27 12.81
N THR A 96 10.19 5.33 11.65
CA THR A 96 9.14 4.35 11.30
C THR A 96 9.67 2.92 11.36
N ARG A 97 10.86 2.69 10.81
CA ARG A 97 11.46 1.35 10.72
C ARG A 97 11.92 0.79 12.07
N LEU A 98 12.34 1.65 12.99
CA LEU A 98 12.68 1.24 14.34
C LEU A 98 11.48 0.66 15.12
N PHE A 99 10.27 1.16 14.85
CA PHE A 99 9.06 0.60 15.47
C PHE A 99 8.81 -0.87 15.13
N TYR A 100 9.24 -1.35 13.96
CA TYR A 100 9.07 -2.76 13.60
C TYR A 100 9.85 -3.70 14.53
N ALA A 101 10.94 -3.25 15.16
CA ALA A 101 11.64 -4.03 16.16
C ALA A 101 10.78 -4.38 17.38
N LEU A 102 9.81 -3.52 17.71
CA LEU A 102 8.94 -3.71 18.87
C LEU A 102 7.97 -4.90 18.69
N PHE A 103 7.72 -5.34 17.45
CA PHE A 103 6.91 -6.53 17.22
C PHE A 103 7.65 -7.83 17.56
N ILE A 104 8.99 -7.85 17.48
CA ILE A 104 9.81 -9.07 17.62
C ILE A 104 9.57 -9.79 18.97
N PRO A 105 9.62 -9.10 20.13
CA PRO A 105 9.47 -9.76 21.41
C PRO A 105 8.02 -10.08 21.79
N LEU A 106 7.03 -9.54 21.10
CA LEU A 106 5.61 -9.65 21.50
C LEU A 106 5.15 -11.12 21.62
N PRO A 107 5.46 -12.03 20.68
CA PRO A 107 4.95 -13.40 20.73
C PRO A 107 5.34 -14.17 21.99
N ILE A 108 6.46 -13.81 22.61
CA ILE A 108 7.01 -14.52 23.78
C ILE A 108 6.72 -13.77 25.09
N LEU A 109 6.71 -12.42 25.08
CA LEU A 109 6.70 -11.63 26.31
C LEU A 109 5.30 -11.33 26.85
N LEU A 110 4.27 -11.31 26.00
CA LEU A 110 2.96 -10.78 26.39
C LEU A 110 1.84 -11.82 26.18
N PRO A 111 0.77 -11.79 27.00
CA PRO A 111 -0.44 -12.56 26.74
C PRO A 111 -1.15 -12.09 25.48
N ALA A 112 -1.90 -12.99 24.81
CA ALA A 112 -2.52 -12.74 23.49
C ALA A 112 -3.30 -11.43 23.38
N GLN A 113 -4.17 -11.12 24.34
CA GLN A 113 -4.94 -9.87 24.30
C GLN A 113 -4.07 -8.61 24.46
N THR A 114 -3.03 -8.68 25.27
CA THR A 114 -2.07 -7.57 25.42
C THR A 114 -1.25 -7.38 24.15
N GLN A 115 -0.86 -8.49 23.47
CA GLN A 115 -0.18 -8.42 22.18
C GLN A 115 -1.03 -7.68 21.13
N ILE A 116 -2.33 -7.99 21.03
CA ILE A 116 -3.23 -7.35 20.06
C ILE A 116 -3.26 -5.82 20.29
N TRP A 117 -3.45 -5.38 21.53
CA TRP A 117 -3.46 -3.93 21.83
C TRP A 117 -2.09 -3.29 21.63
N ALA A 118 -0.99 -3.99 21.95
CA ALA A 118 0.37 -3.51 21.68
C ALA A 118 0.60 -3.33 20.18
N ILE A 119 0.18 -4.29 19.35
CA ILE A 119 0.25 -4.19 17.87
C ILE A 119 -0.50 -2.96 17.36
N ILE A 120 -1.72 -2.73 17.85
CA ILE A 120 -2.53 -1.56 17.47
C ILE A 120 -1.81 -0.27 17.86
N LEU A 121 -1.32 -0.17 19.11
CA LEU A 121 -0.62 1.01 19.59
C LEU A 121 0.67 1.28 18.82
N ILE A 122 1.50 0.26 18.61
CA ILE A 122 2.74 0.38 17.83
C ILE A 122 2.41 0.84 16.40
N THR A 123 1.37 0.25 15.79
CA THR A 123 0.94 0.62 14.43
C THR A 123 0.47 2.07 14.38
N LEU A 124 -0.29 2.56 15.35
CA LEU A 124 -0.67 3.96 15.45
C LEU A 124 0.56 4.88 15.54
N LEU A 125 1.46 4.60 16.48
CA LEU A 125 2.62 5.45 16.73
C LEU A 125 3.60 5.46 15.55
N MET A 126 3.88 4.32 14.94
CA MET A 126 4.82 4.25 13.81
C MET A 126 4.30 4.96 12.56
N ASN A 127 2.98 5.09 12.40
CA ASN A 127 2.41 5.80 11.26
C ASN A 127 2.58 7.33 11.35
N ILE A 128 2.89 7.91 12.52
CA ILE A 128 3.21 9.33 12.64
C ILE A 128 4.45 9.68 11.80
N PRO A 129 5.64 9.13 12.06
CA PRO A 129 6.78 9.34 11.17
C PRO A 129 6.55 8.70 9.78
N GLY A 130 5.76 7.63 9.68
CA GLY A 130 5.42 6.97 8.43
C GLY A 130 4.71 7.89 7.43
N THR A 131 3.76 8.70 7.89
CA THR A 131 3.06 9.69 7.04
C THR A 131 4.01 10.76 6.53
N ILE A 132 4.91 11.25 7.38
CA ILE A 132 5.95 12.22 6.97
C ILE A 132 6.84 11.60 5.87
N ALA A 133 7.27 10.34 6.07
CA ALA A 133 8.07 9.64 5.08
C ALA A 133 7.32 9.42 3.75
N ALA A 134 6.04 9.09 3.80
CA ALA A 134 5.21 8.89 2.62
C ALA A 134 5.03 10.19 1.81
N VAL A 135 4.74 11.31 2.47
CA VAL A 135 4.62 12.63 1.83
C VAL A 135 5.94 13.04 1.17
N MET A 136 7.05 12.87 1.89
CA MET A 136 8.37 13.24 1.38
C MET A 136 8.89 12.26 0.30
N GLY A 137 8.42 11.03 0.29
CA GLY A 137 8.89 9.98 -0.63
C GLY A 137 8.68 10.33 -2.11
N ASN A 138 7.55 10.94 -2.46
CA ASN A 138 7.28 11.35 -3.84
C ASN A 138 8.20 12.50 -4.30
N ALA A 139 8.39 13.51 -3.45
CA ALA A 139 9.30 14.62 -3.73
C ALA A 139 10.76 14.10 -3.84
N PHE A 140 11.15 13.22 -2.92
CA PHE A 140 12.44 12.57 -2.94
C PHE A 140 12.73 11.82 -4.24
N LEU A 141 11.78 11.03 -4.75
CA LEU A 141 11.96 10.32 -6.01
C LEU A 141 12.09 11.28 -7.19
N ALA A 142 11.37 12.40 -7.16
CA ALA A 142 11.48 13.43 -8.18
C ALA A 142 12.87 14.12 -8.17
N GLU A 143 13.45 14.33 -7.00
CA GLU A 143 14.79 14.92 -6.84
C GLU A 143 15.94 13.92 -7.09
N ALA A 144 15.69 12.62 -6.83
CA ALA A 144 16.71 11.57 -6.94
C ALA A 144 16.82 10.94 -8.33
N ILE A 145 15.80 11.11 -9.18
CA ILE A 145 15.72 10.46 -10.50
C ILE A 145 15.46 11.50 -11.58
N PRO A 146 16.35 11.68 -12.58
CA PRO A 146 16.09 12.53 -13.74
C PRO A 146 14.79 12.12 -14.45
N ASP A 147 14.07 13.10 -15.01
CA ASP A 147 12.76 12.91 -15.62
C ASP A 147 12.77 11.85 -16.73
N GLU A 148 13.81 11.82 -17.53
CA GLU A 148 13.99 10.87 -18.64
C GLU A 148 14.11 9.42 -18.19
N TRP A 149 14.63 9.14 -16.99
CA TRP A 149 14.80 7.80 -16.44
C TRP A 149 13.70 7.39 -15.47
N ARG A 150 12.83 8.33 -15.06
CA ARG A 150 11.84 8.11 -13.99
C ARG A 150 10.92 6.93 -14.26
N GLY A 151 10.39 6.82 -15.46
CA GLY A 151 9.50 5.71 -15.83
C GLY A 151 10.18 4.35 -15.73
N GLN A 152 11.42 4.24 -16.23
CA GLN A 152 12.18 3.00 -16.21
C GLN A 152 12.60 2.60 -14.81
N VAL A 153 13.10 3.54 -14.01
CA VAL A 153 13.54 3.29 -12.63
C VAL A 153 12.36 2.88 -11.76
N ILE A 154 11.21 3.56 -11.86
CA ILE A 154 9.99 3.21 -11.12
C ILE A 154 9.47 1.84 -11.56
N GLY A 155 9.51 1.52 -12.86
CA GLY A 155 9.13 0.21 -13.37
C GLY A 155 9.97 -0.92 -12.78
N ILE A 156 11.30 -0.77 -12.73
CA ILE A 156 12.21 -1.74 -12.12
C ILE A 156 11.96 -1.84 -10.60
N ARG A 157 11.75 -0.72 -9.91
CA ARG A 157 11.41 -0.72 -8.48
C ARG A 157 10.14 -1.52 -8.20
N ASN A 158 9.09 -1.33 -8.98
CA ASN A 158 7.83 -2.08 -8.81
C ASN A 158 8.03 -3.58 -9.07
N ALA A 159 8.83 -3.95 -10.07
CA ALA A 159 9.19 -5.33 -10.36
C ALA A 159 9.96 -5.98 -9.19
N LEU A 160 10.95 -5.28 -8.64
CA LEU A 160 11.72 -5.75 -7.49
C LEU A 160 10.85 -5.87 -6.23
N LEU A 161 9.96 -4.90 -5.98
CA LEU A 161 9.00 -4.98 -4.88
C LEU A 161 8.14 -6.24 -4.99
N ALA A 162 7.57 -6.49 -6.16
CA ALA A 162 6.72 -7.65 -6.38
C ALA A 162 7.51 -8.97 -6.20
N LEU A 163 8.70 -9.07 -6.80
CA LEU A 163 9.55 -10.26 -6.74
C LEU A 163 9.99 -10.56 -5.30
N THR A 164 10.46 -9.57 -4.56
CA THR A 164 10.92 -9.77 -3.18
C THR A 164 9.76 -10.01 -2.22
N SER A 165 8.61 -9.33 -2.41
CA SER A 165 7.40 -9.62 -1.63
C SER A 165 6.89 -11.04 -1.88
N MET A 166 6.87 -11.49 -3.14
CA MET A 166 6.54 -12.86 -3.53
C MET A 166 7.43 -13.87 -2.81
N THR A 167 8.75 -13.74 -2.98
CA THR A 167 9.73 -14.68 -2.41
C THR A 167 9.63 -14.71 -0.89
N THR A 168 9.51 -13.54 -0.26
CA THR A 168 9.42 -13.43 1.19
C THR A 168 8.12 -14.03 1.73
N SER A 169 6.97 -13.76 1.11
CA SER A 169 5.69 -14.33 1.57
C SER A 169 5.69 -15.86 1.48
N PHE A 170 6.31 -16.42 0.43
CA PHE A 170 6.47 -17.85 0.32
C PHE A 170 7.35 -18.41 1.44
N LEU A 171 8.53 -17.81 1.67
CA LEU A 171 9.45 -18.24 2.73
C LEU A 171 8.82 -18.11 4.12
N VAL A 172 8.11 -17.03 4.38
CA VAL A 172 7.38 -16.83 5.65
C VAL A 172 6.34 -17.92 5.86
N GLY A 173 5.57 -18.28 4.83
CA GLY A 173 4.63 -19.40 4.91
C GLY A 173 5.33 -20.71 5.29
N GLN A 174 6.52 -21.01 4.74
CA GLN A 174 7.30 -22.22 5.09
C GLN A 174 7.87 -22.14 6.52
N ILE A 175 8.34 -20.98 6.96
CA ILE A 175 8.80 -20.75 8.35
C ILE A 175 7.67 -21.02 9.33
N LEU A 176 6.50 -20.46 9.09
CA LEU A 176 5.33 -20.61 9.96
C LEU A 176 4.72 -22.02 9.96
N LYS A 177 4.96 -22.80 8.90
CA LYS A 177 4.60 -24.23 8.84
C LYS A 177 5.51 -25.09 9.72
N THR A 178 6.80 -24.78 9.78
CA THR A 178 7.81 -25.68 10.34
C THR A 178 8.14 -25.36 11.80
N LEU A 179 7.93 -24.14 12.25
CA LEU A 179 8.30 -23.69 13.58
C LEU A 179 7.07 -23.50 14.49
N PRO A 180 7.25 -23.62 15.82
CA PRO A 180 6.21 -23.25 16.78
C PRO A 180 5.72 -21.81 16.54
N PHE A 181 4.46 -21.57 16.83
CA PHE A 181 3.77 -20.31 16.53
C PHE A 181 4.55 -19.05 17.00
N GLU A 182 4.95 -19.03 18.26
CA GLU A 182 5.64 -17.89 18.88
C GLU A 182 7.00 -17.63 18.22
N ILE A 183 7.79 -18.69 18.02
CA ILE A 183 9.12 -18.61 17.42
C ILE A 183 9.00 -18.24 15.93
N GLY A 184 8.06 -18.84 15.22
CA GLY A 184 7.80 -18.56 13.81
C GLY A 184 7.48 -17.08 13.59
N TYR A 185 6.54 -16.53 14.34
CA TYR A 185 6.19 -15.11 14.19
C TYR A 185 7.28 -14.15 14.68
N MET A 186 8.05 -14.52 15.72
CA MET A 186 9.22 -13.75 16.13
C MET A 186 10.24 -13.62 14.97
N ILE A 187 10.50 -14.72 14.26
CA ILE A 187 11.41 -14.73 13.11
C ILE A 187 10.83 -13.91 11.96
N VAL A 188 9.53 -14.00 11.69
CA VAL A 188 8.84 -13.21 10.66
C VAL A 188 8.97 -11.70 10.94
N PHE A 189 8.77 -11.29 12.20
CA PHE A 189 8.93 -9.90 12.61
C PHE A 189 10.38 -9.43 12.55
N ALA A 190 11.33 -10.27 12.95
CA ALA A 190 12.75 -9.99 12.84
C ALA A 190 13.20 -9.84 11.38
N LEU A 191 12.74 -10.72 10.49
CA LEU A 191 13.01 -10.67 9.05
C LEU A 191 12.50 -9.37 8.44
N GLY A 192 11.26 -8.99 8.77
CA GLY A 192 10.67 -7.73 8.30
C GLY A 192 11.39 -6.49 8.85
N TRP A 193 11.76 -6.49 10.13
CA TRP A 193 12.57 -5.43 10.71
C TRP A 193 13.93 -5.31 10.03
N LEU A 194 14.67 -6.41 9.85
CA LEU A 194 15.96 -6.42 9.14
C LEU A 194 15.80 -5.89 7.71
N GLY A 195 14.79 -6.34 6.97
CA GLY A 195 14.49 -5.81 5.63
C GLY A 195 14.24 -4.31 5.67
N SER A 196 13.45 -3.82 6.63
CA SER A 196 13.17 -2.40 6.78
C SER A 196 14.44 -1.57 7.10
N MET A 197 15.32 -2.08 7.95
CA MET A 197 16.59 -1.41 8.31
C MET A 197 17.58 -1.36 7.14
N LEU A 198 17.68 -2.46 6.36
CA LEU A 198 18.50 -2.48 5.15
C LEU A 198 17.95 -1.55 4.07
N SER A 199 16.63 -1.44 3.94
CA SER A 199 15.99 -0.40 3.11
C SER A 199 16.37 1.01 3.60
N ALA A 200 16.35 1.28 4.93
CA ALA A 200 16.81 2.56 5.48
C ALA A 200 18.27 2.86 5.16
N TYR A 201 19.13 1.85 5.27
CA TYR A 201 20.54 1.98 4.92
C TYR A 201 20.73 2.45 3.48
N HIS A 202 20.07 1.80 2.52
CA HIS A 202 20.15 2.21 1.11
C HIS A 202 19.53 3.59 0.88
N LEU A 203 18.40 3.89 1.49
CA LEU A 203 17.76 5.21 1.40
C LEU A 203 18.69 6.33 1.88
N TYR A 204 19.51 6.06 2.89
CA TYR A 204 20.48 7.05 3.42
C TYR A 204 21.57 7.40 2.40
N HIS A 205 21.96 6.48 1.53
CA HIS A 205 23.05 6.66 0.56
C HIS A 205 22.62 7.29 -0.77
N ILE A 206 21.32 7.49 -1.02
CA ILE A 206 20.82 8.13 -2.23
C ILE A 206 21.09 9.64 -2.14
N LYS A 207 21.56 10.25 -3.21
CA LYS A 207 21.87 11.68 -3.31
C LYS A 207 20.90 12.40 -4.24
N ALA A 208 20.66 13.69 -4.01
CA ALA A 208 19.92 14.52 -4.95
C ALA A 208 20.72 14.66 -6.24
N VAL A 209 20.06 14.46 -7.37
CA VAL A 209 20.62 14.66 -8.71
C VAL A 209 20.31 16.07 -9.18
N THR A 210 19.09 16.51 -8.97
CA THR A 210 18.70 17.90 -9.17
C THR A 210 18.99 18.64 -7.87
N PRO A 211 19.87 19.67 -7.84
CA PRO A 211 20.00 20.49 -6.65
C PRO A 211 18.61 20.99 -6.29
N SER A 212 18.14 20.71 -5.10
CA SER A 212 17.02 21.48 -4.55
C SER A 212 17.41 22.93 -4.78
N ILE A 213 16.60 23.66 -5.52
CA ILE A 213 16.77 25.10 -5.66
C ILE A 213 16.85 25.58 -4.21
N GLU A 214 18.04 25.96 -3.76
CA GLU A 214 18.21 26.77 -2.58
C GLU A 214 17.51 28.08 -2.92
N GLU A 215 16.19 28.08 -2.82
CA GLU A 215 15.45 29.33 -2.73
C GLU A 215 16.09 30.03 -1.53
N SER A 216 16.81 31.10 -1.82
CA SER A 216 17.30 32.03 -0.80
C SER A 216 16.22 32.17 0.25
N PRO A 217 16.54 32.12 1.55
CA PRO A 217 15.55 32.16 2.60
C PRO A 217 14.83 33.51 2.61
N LYS A 218 13.91 33.70 1.66
CA LYS A 218 12.84 34.68 1.89
C LYS A 218 12.14 34.27 3.17
N PRO A 219 11.93 35.15 4.12
CA PRO A 219 11.15 34.85 5.31
C PRO A 219 9.84 34.19 4.84
N LEU A 220 9.73 32.88 5.04
CA LEU A 220 8.55 32.15 4.65
C LEU A 220 7.44 32.64 5.58
N GLU A 221 6.59 33.53 5.10
CA GLU A 221 5.38 33.91 5.80
C GLU A 221 4.62 32.64 6.20
N LYS A 222 4.15 32.61 7.45
CA LYS A 222 3.38 31.43 7.92
C LYS A 222 2.14 31.32 7.05
N PRO A 223 1.96 30.19 6.34
CA PRO A 223 0.80 30.04 5.48
C PRO A 223 -0.47 30.14 6.33
N THR A 224 -1.46 30.82 5.84
CA THR A 224 -2.78 30.88 6.46
C THR A 224 -3.44 29.49 6.41
N PHE A 225 -4.37 29.23 7.31
CA PHE A 225 -5.14 27.97 7.31
C PHE A 225 -5.81 27.71 5.94
N LYS A 226 -6.30 28.74 5.26
CA LYS A 226 -6.88 28.64 3.92
C LYS A 226 -5.86 28.19 2.85
N GLU A 227 -4.63 28.66 2.93
CA GLU A 227 -3.57 28.27 2.00
C GLU A 227 -3.10 26.84 2.23
N ILE A 228 -3.16 26.35 3.46
CA ILE A 228 -2.79 24.96 3.80
C ILE A 228 -3.89 24.00 3.38
N VAL A 229 -5.15 24.30 3.74
CA VAL A 229 -6.29 23.38 3.57
C VAL A 229 -6.89 23.46 2.17
N ARG A 230 -6.82 24.62 1.51
CA ARG A 230 -7.38 24.84 0.16
C ARG A 230 -8.87 24.41 0.08
N PRO A 231 -9.74 24.99 0.91
CA PRO A 231 -11.17 24.62 0.93
C PRO A 231 -11.91 24.91 -0.39
N ASP A 232 -11.35 25.76 -1.24
CA ASP A 232 -11.80 26.04 -2.61
C ASP A 232 -11.84 24.77 -3.49
N VAL A 233 -10.88 23.86 -3.33
CA VAL A 233 -10.85 22.56 -4.04
C VAL A 233 -12.06 21.71 -3.66
N PHE A 234 -12.42 21.67 -2.38
CA PHE A 234 -13.57 20.90 -1.90
C PHE A 234 -14.91 21.56 -2.27
N SER A 235 -14.98 22.87 -2.33
CA SER A 235 -16.20 23.61 -2.69
C SER A 235 -16.38 23.82 -4.20
N GLY A 236 -15.35 23.52 -5.00
CA GLY A 236 -15.35 23.68 -6.46
C GLY A 236 -15.95 22.49 -7.23
N PRO A 237 -15.85 22.51 -8.57
CA PRO A 237 -16.37 21.44 -9.45
C PRO A 237 -15.77 20.05 -9.13
N PHE A 238 -14.55 20.00 -8.59
CA PHE A 238 -13.87 18.75 -8.21
C PHE A 238 -14.56 18.02 -7.05
N ARG A 239 -15.43 18.67 -6.32
CA ARG A 239 -16.22 18.07 -5.23
C ARG A 239 -16.93 16.79 -5.66
N SER A 240 -17.52 16.77 -6.84
CA SER A 240 -18.20 15.58 -7.37
C SER A 240 -17.24 14.43 -7.58
N VAL A 241 -16.04 14.70 -8.09
CA VAL A 241 -14.98 13.70 -8.27
C VAL A 241 -14.55 13.14 -6.90
N LEU A 242 -14.38 14.01 -5.89
CA LEU A 242 -14.03 13.59 -4.54
C LEU A 242 -15.07 12.64 -3.92
N TRP A 243 -16.38 12.96 -4.05
CA TRP A 243 -17.43 12.07 -3.55
C TRP A 243 -17.48 10.74 -4.30
N ILE A 244 -17.38 10.75 -5.63
CA ILE A 244 -17.32 9.51 -6.43
C ILE A 244 -16.13 8.65 -5.99
N MET A 245 -14.95 9.26 -5.84
CA MET A 245 -13.75 8.57 -5.40
C MET A 245 -13.85 8.08 -3.94
N PHE A 246 -14.47 8.86 -3.07
CA PHE A 246 -14.72 8.42 -1.69
C PHE A 246 -15.57 7.16 -1.64
N PHE A 247 -16.75 7.16 -2.26
CA PHE A 247 -17.64 5.99 -2.27
C PHE A 247 -17.02 4.80 -3.01
N PHE A 248 -16.29 5.06 -4.09
CA PHE A 248 -15.51 4.04 -4.78
C PHE A 248 -14.51 3.37 -3.83
N HIS A 249 -13.75 4.15 -3.06
CA HIS A 249 -12.77 3.60 -2.13
C HIS A 249 -13.42 2.91 -0.92
N VAL A 250 -14.57 3.39 -0.44
CA VAL A 250 -15.36 2.64 0.55
C VAL A 250 -15.69 1.26 0.01
N ALA A 251 -16.17 1.15 -1.23
CA ALA A 251 -16.49 -0.13 -1.84
C ALA A 251 -15.26 -1.04 -2.00
N VAL A 252 -14.13 -0.46 -2.40
CA VAL A 252 -12.88 -1.19 -2.63
C VAL A 252 -12.25 -1.67 -1.32
N PHE A 253 -12.28 -0.87 -0.25
CA PHE A 253 -11.60 -1.18 1.01
C PHE A 253 -12.48 -1.85 2.06
N LEU A 254 -13.80 -1.92 1.88
CA LEU A 254 -14.73 -2.54 2.83
C LEU A 254 -14.33 -3.97 3.25
N PRO A 255 -13.87 -4.87 2.37
CA PRO A 255 -13.48 -6.22 2.79
C PRO A 255 -12.11 -6.30 3.50
N ASN A 256 -11.28 -5.26 3.45
CA ASN A 256 -9.90 -5.33 3.97
C ASN A 256 -9.82 -5.71 5.46
N PRO A 257 -10.62 -5.13 6.39
CA PRO A 257 -10.60 -5.57 7.79
C PRO A 257 -11.27 -6.93 8.00
N ILE A 258 -12.03 -7.44 7.02
CA ILE A 258 -12.72 -8.73 7.11
C ILE A 258 -11.84 -9.88 6.63
N PHE A 259 -10.98 -9.65 5.62
CA PHE A 259 -10.14 -10.68 5.02
C PHE A 259 -9.32 -11.50 6.02
N PRO A 260 -8.54 -10.92 6.95
CA PRO A 260 -7.73 -11.72 7.89
C PRO A 260 -8.58 -12.61 8.80
N LEU A 261 -9.71 -12.08 9.28
CA LEU A 261 -10.65 -12.84 10.10
C LEU A 261 -11.30 -13.98 9.31
N TYR A 262 -11.67 -13.71 8.07
CA TYR A 262 -12.28 -14.70 7.20
C TYR A 262 -11.28 -15.83 6.86
N GLN A 263 -10.03 -15.49 6.55
CA GLN A 263 -8.98 -16.48 6.30
C GLN A 263 -8.75 -17.39 7.47
N VAL A 264 -8.71 -16.83 8.69
CA VAL A 264 -8.35 -17.56 9.89
C VAL A 264 -9.56 -18.31 10.49
N ASN A 265 -10.70 -17.66 10.61
CA ASN A 265 -11.82 -18.19 11.39
C ASN A 265 -12.83 -19.00 10.53
N GLU A 266 -13.09 -18.55 9.30
CA GLU A 266 -14.05 -19.23 8.41
C GLU A 266 -13.35 -20.25 7.50
N LEU A 267 -12.38 -19.80 6.72
CA LEU A 267 -11.69 -20.68 5.78
C LEU A 267 -10.64 -21.57 6.45
N LYS A 268 -10.25 -21.26 7.68
CA LYS A 268 -9.24 -22.00 8.48
C LYS A 268 -7.95 -22.26 7.69
N LEU A 269 -7.54 -21.31 6.86
CA LEU A 269 -6.33 -21.41 6.05
C LEU A 269 -5.10 -21.45 6.95
N THR A 270 -4.13 -22.28 6.61
CA THR A 270 -2.82 -22.28 7.26
C THR A 270 -2.00 -21.08 6.81
N ASP A 271 -1.03 -20.66 7.63
CA ASP A 271 -0.13 -19.56 7.27
C ASP A 271 0.72 -19.88 6.03
N GLU A 272 1.04 -21.19 5.82
CA GLU A 272 1.64 -21.69 4.60
C GLU A 272 0.78 -21.39 3.37
N THR A 273 -0.52 -21.72 3.43
CA THR A 273 -1.46 -21.48 2.35
C THR A 273 -1.63 -19.98 2.07
N ILE A 274 -1.69 -19.16 3.12
CA ILE A 274 -1.75 -17.70 3.01
C ILE A 274 -0.47 -17.16 2.35
N GLY A 275 0.69 -17.62 2.77
CA GLY A 275 1.98 -17.21 2.20
C GLY A 275 2.13 -17.61 0.74
N PHE A 276 1.76 -18.84 0.39
CA PHE A 276 1.75 -19.32 -0.99
C PHE A 276 0.80 -18.51 -1.87
N GLY A 277 -0.44 -18.30 -1.39
CA GLY A 277 -1.42 -17.52 -2.13
C GLY A 277 -0.98 -16.07 -2.35
N THR A 278 -0.44 -15.42 -1.32
CA THR A 278 0.11 -14.06 -1.44
C THR A 278 1.26 -14.01 -2.43
N SER A 279 2.12 -15.02 -2.46
CA SER A 279 3.20 -15.12 -3.44
C SER A 279 2.67 -15.22 -4.86
N LEU A 280 1.64 -16.04 -5.06
CA LEU A 280 0.98 -16.18 -6.35
C LEU A 280 0.29 -14.87 -6.79
N PHE A 281 -0.37 -14.17 -5.87
CA PHE A 281 -0.92 -12.84 -6.11
C PHE A 281 0.15 -11.88 -6.65
N TRP A 282 1.32 -11.79 -6.01
CA TRP A 282 2.38 -10.87 -6.41
C TRP A 282 2.96 -11.19 -7.78
N ILE A 283 3.15 -12.48 -8.12
CA ILE A 283 3.64 -12.85 -9.47
C ILE A 283 2.63 -12.50 -10.55
N ILE A 284 1.34 -12.80 -10.33
CA ILE A 284 0.28 -12.47 -11.29
C ILE A 284 0.09 -10.95 -11.41
N TYR A 285 0.12 -10.23 -10.28
CA TYR A 285 0.10 -8.77 -10.27
C TYR A 285 1.23 -8.20 -11.12
N PHE A 286 2.46 -8.68 -10.94
CA PHE A 286 3.61 -8.26 -11.73
C PHE A 286 3.41 -8.53 -13.22
N LEU A 287 3.07 -9.76 -13.59
CA LEU A 287 2.89 -10.14 -14.99
C LEU A 287 1.77 -9.31 -15.66
N THR A 288 0.67 -9.09 -14.97
CA THR A 288 -0.44 -8.28 -15.49
C THR A 288 -0.06 -6.80 -15.59
N SER A 289 0.70 -6.27 -14.62
CA SER A 289 1.14 -4.87 -14.61
C SER A 289 1.97 -4.51 -15.85
N THR A 290 2.73 -5.45 -16.42
CA THR A 290 3.48 -5.22 -17.66
C THR A 290 2.58 -4.97 -18.86
N GLN A 291 1.32 -5.41 -18.82
CA GLN A 291 0.34 -5.26 -19.90
C GLN A 291 -0.55 -4.00 -19.74
N VAL A 292 -0.56 -3.38 -18.57
CA VAL A 292 -1.44 -2.23 -18.28
C VAL A 292 -1.24 -1.08 -19.25
N GLY A 293 -0.01 -0.80 -19.66
CA GLY A 293 0.30 0.25 -20.64
C GLY A 293 -0.33 0.01 -22.01
N SER A 294 -0.36 -1.23 -22.50
CA SER A 294 -1.01 -1.57 -23.76
C SER A 294 -2.53 -1.58 -23.63
N LEU A 295 -3.05 -2.11 -22.53
CA LEU A 295 -4.47 -2.13 -22.25
C LEU A 295 -5.04 -0.71 -22.09
N SER A 296 -4.31 0.20 -21.44
CA SER A 296 -4.77 1.58 -21.26
C SER A 296 -4.85 2.37 -22.58
N ARG A 297 -3.92 2.12 -23.49
CA ARG A 297 -3.99 2.71 -24.84
C ARG A 297 -5.20 2.21 -25.65
N LYS A 298 -5.58 0.93 -25.44
CA LYS A 298 -6.68 0.32 -26.20
C LYS A 298 -8.06 0.65 -25.63
N TYR A 299 -8.21 0.65 -24.28
CA TYR A 299 -9.51 0.72 -23.63
C TYR A 299 -9.71 1.98 -22.79
N GLY A 300 -8.66 2.77 -22.56
CA GLY A 300 -8.68 3.95 -21.71
C GLY A 300 -8.64 3.66 -20.19
N PHE A 301 -8.24 4.65 -19.41
CA PHE A 301 -8.03 4.50 -17.96
C PHE A 301 -9.33 4.29 -17.17
N LYS A 302 -10.44 4.94 -17.58
CA LYS A 302 -11.78 4.74 -17.01
C LYS A 302 -12.19 3.28 -17.07
N THR A 303 -12.08 2.67 -18.25
CA THR A 303 -12.46 1.27 -18.47
C THR A 303 -11.59 0.33 -17.65
N LEU A 304 -10.28 0.57 -17.58
CA LEU A 304 -9.38 -0.24 -16.76
C LEU A 304 -9.76 -0.16 -15.28
N THR A 305 -10.02 1.03 -14.76
CA THR A 305 -10.42 1.22 -13.36
C THR A 305 -11.71 0.44 -13.04
N GLY A 306 -12.74 0.61 -13.84
CA GLY A 306 -14.02 -0.06 -13.62
C GLY A 306 -13.94 -1.58 -13.82
N ALA A 307 -13.32 -2.05 -14.92
CA ALA A 307 -13.16 -3.48 -15.20
C ALA A 307 -12.28 -4.17 -14.14
N GLY A 308 -11.16 -3.55 -13.76
CA GLY A 308 -10.30 -4.07 -12.70
C GLY A 308 -11.05 -4.21 -11.35
N THR A 309 -11.94 -3.27 -11.04
CA THR A 309 -12.78 -3.33 -9.83
C THR A 309 -13.82 -4.45 -9.92
N VAL A 310 -14.45 -4.67 -11.09
CA VAL A 310 -15.36 -5.80 -11.31
C VAL A 310 -14.62 -7.14 -11.16
N ILE A 311 -13.43 -7.27 -11.73
CA ILE A 311 -12.58 -8.46 -11.56
C ILE A 311 -12.19 -8.65 -10.08
N ALA A 312 -11.85 -7.59 -9.37
CA ALA A 312 -11.57 -7.66 -7.93
C ALA A 312 -12.80 -8.05 -7.09
N SER A 313 -14.01 -7.67 -7.54
CA SER A 313 -15.26 -8.14 -6.94
C SER A 313 -15.46 -9.65 -7.16
N LEU A 314 -15.20 -10.15 -8.36
CA LEU A 314 -15.23 -11.59 -8.66
C LEU A 314 -14.21 -12.35 -7.83
N ALA A 315 -13.00 -11.82 -7.65
CA ALA A 315 -11.99 -12.39 -6.76
C ALA A 315 -12.50 -12.47 -5.31
N THR A 316 -13.19 -11.41 -4.81
CA THR A 316 -13.79 -11.40 -3.48
C THR A 316 -14.90 -12.46 -3.35
N LEU A 317 -15.70 -12.65 -4.42
CA LEU A 317 -16.71 -13.70 -4.46
C LEU A 317 -16.07 -15.09 -4.38
N LEU A 318 -15.08 -15.37 -5.23
CA LEU A 318 -14.34 -16.64 -5.20
C LEU A 318 -13.68 -16.87 -3.83
N PHE A 319 -13.12 -15.82 -3.24
CA PHE A 319 -12.52 -15.87 -1.91
C PHE A 319 -13.55 -16.29 -0.84
N THR A 320 -14.77 -15.76 -0.90
CA THR A 320 -15.85 -16.11 0.04
C THR A 320 -16.20 -17.61 0.01
N PHE A 321 -16.02 -18.26 -1.14
CA PHE A 321 -16.27 -19.70 -1.30
C PHE A 321 -15.01 -20.55 -1.31
N SER A 322 -13.86 -20.01 -0.89
CA SER A 322 -12.55 -20.71 -0.94
C SER A 322 -12.36 -21.72 0.20
N TYR A 323 -13.34 -22.56 0.47
CA TYR A 323 -13.22 -23.65 1.46
C TYR A 323 -12.24 -24.75 1.03
N GLN A 324 -11.83 -24.77 -0.24
CA GLN A 324 -10.80 -25.66 -0.77
C GLN A 324 -9.61 -24.85 -1.28
N VAL A 325 -8.41 -25.36 -1.05
CA VAL A 325 -7.15 -24.67 -1.39
C VAL A 325 -7.06 -24.29 -2.87
N TRP A 326 -7.55 -25.13 -3.78
CA TRP A 326 -7.50 -24.82 -5.22
C TRP A 326 -8.38 -23.63 -5.60
N ILE A 327 -9.54 -23.43 -4.93
CA ILE A 327 -10.40 -22.24 -5.14
C ILE A 327 -9.65 -21.00 -4.64
N TYR A 328 -8.99 -21.10 -3.47
CA TYR A 328 -8.15 -20.03 -2.93
C TYR A 328 -7.02 -19.65 -3.90
N VAL A 329 -6.36 -20.64 -4.53
CA VAL A 329 -5.33 -20.42 -5.55
C VAL A 329 -5.90 -19.65 -6.75
N ILE A 330 -7.06 -20.05 -7.29
CA ILE A 330 -7.73 -19.32 -8.37
C ILE A 330 -8.08 -17.90 -7.94
N THR A 331 -8.56 -17.72 -6.72
CA THR A 331 -8.86 -16.40 -6.15
C THR A 331 -7.63 -15.48 -6.20
N GLN A 332 -6.44 -15.97 -5.85
CA GLN A 332 -5.22 -15.16 -5.85
C GLN A 332 -4.82 -14.76 -7.29
N ILE A 333 -5.03 -15.64 -8.26
CA ILE A 333 -4.79 -15.33 -9.69
C ILE A 333 -5.74 -14.21 -10.14
N VAL A 334 -7.05 -14.36 -9.90
CA VAL A 334 -8.06 -13.36 -10.30
C VAL A 334 -7.84 -12.03 -9.56
N SER A 335 -7.46 -12.09 -8.28
CA SER A 335 -7.10 -10.92 -7.48
C SER A 335 -5.90 -10.16 -8.06
N GLY A 336 -4.82 -10.87 -8.39
CA GLY A 336 -3.61 -10.28 -8.97
C GLY A 336 -3.91 -9.55 -10.29
N ILE A 337 -4.74 -10.15 -11.16
CA ILE A 337 -5.19 -9.51 -12.40
C ILE A 337 -6.03 -8.25 -12.09
N GLY A 338 -7.05 -8.38 -11.25
CA GLY A 338 -7.97 -7.28 -10.94
C GLY A 338 -7.25 -6.08 -10.34
N TRP A 339 -6.37 -6.32 -9.36
CA TRP A 339 -5.61 -5.26 -8.68
C TRP A 339 -4.57 -4.59 -9.57
N ALA A 340 -3.90 -5.33 -10.47
CA ALA A 340 -2.95 -4.75 -11.42
C ALA A 340 -3.65 -3.83 -12.42
N ILE A 341 -4.79 -4.26 -12.97
CA ILE A 341 -5.58 -3.47 -13.92
C ILE A 341 -6.18 -2.23 -13.22
N ASN A 342 -6.77 -2.39 -12.02
CA ASN A 342 -7.34 -1.30 -11.25
C ASN A 342 -6.27 -0.27 -10.88
N GLY A 343 -5.15 -0.69 -10.28
CA GLY A 343 -4.10 0.20 -9.82
C GLY A 343 -3.47 1.02 -10.96
N GLY A 344 -3.23 0.39 -12.10
CA GLY A 344 -2.72 1.09 -13.28
C GLY A 344 -3.74 2.01 -13.95
N GLY A 345 -5.04 1.69 -13.85
CA GLY A 345 -6.13 2.53 -14.34
C GLY A 345 -6.42 3.74 -13.46
N LEU A 346 -6.63 3.51 -12.17
CA LEU A 346 -7.18 4.48 -11.21
C LEU A 346 -6.36 5.77 -11.10
N VAL A 347 -5.04 5.66 -10.90
CA VAL A 347 -4.18 6.84 -10.73
C VAL A 347 -4.20 7.71 -11.98
N ASN A 348 -4.07 7.11 -13.14
CA ASN A 348 -4.08 7.84 -14.40
C ASN A 348 -5.48 8.40 -14.72
N TYR A 349 -6.55 7.65 -14.42
CA TYR A 349 -7.92 8.16 -14.54
C TYR A 349 -8.13 9.41 -13.68
N LEU A 350 -7.70 9.40 -12.41
CA LEU A 350 -7.77 10.55 -11.53
C LEU A 350 -7.00 11.74 -12.11
N LEU A 351 -5.79 11.53 -12.64
CA LEU A 351 -4.97 12.60 -13.22
C LEU A 351 -5.64 13.27 -14.44
N THR A 352 -6.57 12.61 -15.14
CA THR A 352 -7.36 13.25 -16.20
C THR A 352 -8.43 14.22 -15.67
N LYS A 353 -8.78 14.12 -14.38
CA LYS A 353 -9.81 14.95 -13.72
C LYS A 353 -9.20 16.09 -12.90
N VAL A 354 -7.88 16.11 -12.72
CA VAL A 354 -7.15 17.07 -11.89
C VAL A 354 -6.52 18.14 -12.79
N PRO A 355 -6.69 19.45 -12.50
CA PRO A 355 -6.02 20.54 -13.21
C PRO A 355 -4.49 20.39 -13.17
N ALA A 356 -3.82 20.65 -14.29
CA ALA A 356 -2.38 20.48 -14.40
C ALA A 356 -1.58 21.45 -13.52
N ASP A 357 -2.12 22.63 -13.31
CA ASP A 357 -1.45 23.76 -12.66
C ASP A 357 -1.38 23.62 -11.13
N ASP A 358 -2.29 22.83 -10.53
CA ASP A 358 -2.42 22.72 -9.07
C ASP A 358 -2.64 21.26 -8.61
N ARG A 359 -2.02 20.31 -9.29
CA ARG A 359 -2.11 18.87 -8.96
C ARG A 359 -1.87 18.56 -7.47
N PRO A 360 -0.88 19.16 -6.79
CA PRO A 360 -0.61 18.82 -5.39
C PRO A 360 -1.80 19.04 -4.46
N SER A 361 -2.50 20.17 -4.57
CA SER A 361 -3.67 20.49 -3.72
C SER A 361 -4.84 19.54 -3.96
N TYR A 362 -5.13 19.22 -5.23
CA TYR A 362 -6.19 18.29 -5.60
C TYR A 362 -5.89 16.86 -5.17
N LEU A 363 -4.65 16.41 -5.32
CA LEU A 363 -4.21 15.09 -4.87
C LEU A 363 -4.19 14.97 -3.34
N ALA A 364 -3.92 16.06 -2.62
CA ALA A 364 -4.02 16.06 -1.16
C ALA A 364 -5.47 15.82 -0.70
N TRP A 365 -6.46 16.48 -1.29
CA TRP A 365 -7.88 16.24 -1.02
C TRP A 365 -8.33 14.84 -1.42
N PHE A 366 -7.87 14.35 -2.56
CA PHE A 366 -8.11 12.96 -2.96
C PHE A 366 -7.54 11.96 -1.95
N ASN A 367 -6.29 12.12 -1.52
CA ASN A 367 -5.68 11.27 -0.51
C ASN A 367 -6.45 11.33 0.82
N LEU A 368 -6.94 12.51 1.19
CA LEU A 368 -7.77 12.67 2.37
C LEU A 368 -9.08 11.87 2.23
N ALA A 369 -9.77 11.96 1.10
CA ALA A 369 -10.99 11.20 0.81
C ALA A 369 -10.73 9.67 0.86
N VAL A 370 -9.62 9.19 0.31
CA VAL A 370 -9.20 7.78 0.38
C VAL A 370 -8.99 7.35 1.82
N ASN A 371 -8.25 8.11 2.61
CA ASN A 371 -7.99 7.77 4.02
C ASN A 371 -9.27 7.81 4.86
N PHE A 372 -10.20 8.75 4.61
CA PHE A 372 -11.52 8.73 5.24
C PHE A 372 -12.32 7.47 4.87
N ALA A 373 -12.27 7.02 3.61
CA ALA A 373 -12.91 5.79 3.19
C ALA A 373 -12.32 4.56 3.93
N VAL A 374 -11.00 4.46 4.03
CA VAL A 374 -10.32 3.37 4.76
C VAL A 374 -10.68 3.40 6.25
N LEU A 375 -10.66 4.58 6.87
CA LEU A 375 -11.04 4.75 8.27
C LEU A 375 -12.48 4.30 8.52
N ILE A 376 -13.42 4.74 7.69
CA ILE A 376 -14.84 4.34 7.81
C ILE A 376 -14.98 2.83 7.61
N CYS A 377 -14.31 2.24 6.63
CA CYS A 377 -14.33 0.78 6.45
C CYS A 377 -13.86 0.03 7.69
N GLY A 378 -12.77 0.46 8.32
CA GLY A 378 -12.25 -0.14 9.55
C GLY A 378 -13.22 -0.03 10.74
N LEU A 379 -13.97 1.07 10.84
CA LEU A 379 -14.93 1.29 11.92
C LEU A 379 -16.31 0.64 11.65
N VAL A 380 -16.73 0.58 10.40
CA VAL A 380 -18.06 0.06 10.00
C VAL A 380 -18.04 -1.45 9.78
N ALA A 381 -16.93 -2.02 9.32
CA ALA A 381 -16.83 -3.48 9.10
C ALA A 381 -17.15 -4.30 10.36
N PRO A 382 -16.72 -3.94 11.59
CA PRO A 382 -17.11 -4.63 12.80
C PRO A 382 -18.63 -4.63 13.04
N LEU A 383 -19.31 -3.52 12.74
CA LEU A 383 -20.78 -3.41 12.86
C LEU A 383 -21.49 -4.28 11.84
N ILE A 384 -20.94 -4.36 10.62
CA ILE A 384 -21.48 -5.25 9.58
C ILE A 384 -21.27 -6.70 9.99
N THR A 385 -20.09 -7.06 10.49
CA THR A 385 -19.81 -8.45 10.90
C THR A 385 -20.61 -8.88 12.12
N SER A 386 -20.93 -7.99 13.05
CA SER A 386 -21.76 -8.31 14.20
C SER A 386 -23.23 -8.60 13.81
N ASN A 387 -23.74 -7.99 12.73
CA ASN A 387 -25.13 -8.15 12.29
C ASN A 387 -25.28 -9.26 11.24
N PHE A 388 -24.34 -9.43 10.33
CA PHE A 388 -24.43 -10.33 9.18
C PHE A 388 -23.47 -11.52 9.24
N GLY A 389 -22.64 -11.60 10.28
CA GLY A 389 -21.53 -12.56 10.36
C GLY A 389 -20.44 -12.26 9.34
N LEU A 390 -19.34 -13.03 9.36
CA LEU A 390 -18.22 -12.86 8.44
C LEU A 390 -18.63 -13.17 6.99
N PHE A 391 -19.38 -14.24 6.76
CA PHE A 391 -19.84 -14.64 5.43
C PHE A 391 -20.73 -13.56 4.78
N GLY A 392 -21.78 -13.10 5.51
CA GLY A 392 -22.69 -12.07 5.01
C GLY A 392 -21.95 -10.75 4.72
N SER A 393 -20.96 -10.40 5.54
CA SER A 393 -20.11 -9.21 5.33
C SER A 393 -19.27 -9.32 4.07
N MET A 394 -18.76 -10.51 3.75
CA MET A 394 -18.05 -10.76 2.50
C MET A 394 -18.96 -10.63 1.28
N ILE A 395 -20.16 -11.21 1.32
CA ILE A 395 -21.17 -11.08 0.25
C ILE A 395 -21.56 -9.61 0.04
N LEU A 396 -21.81 -8.87 1.12
CA LEU A 396 -22.07 -7.42 1.02
C LEU A 396 -20.91 -6.69 0.33
N SER A 397 -19.67 -7.01 0.70
CA SER A 397 -18.47 -6.44 0.09
C SER A 397 -18.37 -6.75 -1.40
N VAL A 398 -18.74 -7.96 -1.83
CA VAL A 398 -18.81 -8.35 -3.25
C VAL A 398 -19.80 -7.46 -4.00
N ILE A 399 -21.03 -7.32 -3.47
CA ILE A 399 -22.09 -6.53 -4.11
C ILE A 399 -21.66 -5.07 -4.25
N VAL A 400 -21.20 -4.46 -3.16
CA VAL A 400 -20.82 -3.03 -3.13
C VAL A 400 -19.65 -2.78 -4.06
N ARG A 401 -18.62 -3.65 -4.08
CA ARG A 401 -17.47 -3.55 -4.97
C ARG A 401 -17.86 -3.73 -6.45
N PHE A 402 -18.76 -4.68 -6.75
CA PHE A 402 -19.27 -4.88 -8.10
C PHE A 402 -20.01 -3.65 -8.60
N LEU A 403 -20.94 -3.11 -7.79
CA LEU A 403 -21.69 -1.90 -8.13
C LEU A 403 -20.79 -0.69 -8.34
N ALA A 404 -19.73 -0.53 -7.53
CA ALA A 404 -18.75 0.54 -7.71
C ALA A 404 -17.98 0.41 -9.04
N GLY A 405 -17.60 -0.80 -9.43
CA GLY A 405 -16.96 -1.06 -10.72
C GLY A 405 -17.88 -0.70 -11.90
N ILE A 406 -19.15 -1.11 -11.85
CA ILE A 406 -20.16 -0.77 -12.87
C ILE A 406 -20.42 0.75 -12.89
N ALA A 407 -20.49 1.40 -11.71
CA ALA A 407 -20.69 2.84 -11.61
C ALA A 407 -19.57 3.62 -12.33
N ILE A 408 -18.30 3.23 -12.13
CA ILE A 408 -17.16 3.83 -12.85
C ILE A 408 -17.27 3.57 -14.35
N LEU A 409 -17.64 2.38 -14.79
CA LEU A 409 -17.78 2.06 -16.21
C LEU A 409 -18.86 2.93 -16.91
N ARG A 410 -19.97 3.20 -16.22
CA ARG A 410 -21.09 3.95 -16.79
C ARG A 410 -20.92 5.45 -16.64
N TRP A 411 -20.63 5.93 -15.44
CA TRP A 411 -20.76 7.35 -15.06
C TRP A 411 -19.41 8.02 -14.71
N GLY A 412 -18.30 7.29 -14.60
CA GLY A 412 -16.98 7.80 -14.27
C GLY A 412 -16.29 8.68 -15.33
#